data_92cd92483728f4dc09bfcce45e97e0b6
#
_entry.id   92cd92483728f4dc09bfcce45e97e0b6
#
_cell.length_a   1.000
_cell.length_b   1.000
_cell.length_c   1.000
_cell.angle_alpha   90.00
_cell.angle_beta   90.00
_cell.angle_gamma   90.00
#
_symmetry.space_group_name_H-M   'P 1'
#
loop_
_entity.id
_entity.type
_entity.pdbx_description
1 polymer ?
#
loop_
_entity_poly.entity_id
_entity_poly.type
_entity_poly.pdbx_seq_one_letter_code
_entity_poly.pdbx_strand_id
1 'polypeptide(L)'
;MKPVISICLSCLCAVATNALLGAEVSPQWIAGDHHIHSRYSTGWDREQEPPAPVIGGDAIYPIHMNALMAKYFGLGWMVATDHGGPNHSRVNLEQAYPELQQSRLVVPEVVQFWGMEFDTPGADHSSLIIPHSHEESQQLFAIESRFAKREPWPADPSWDTEPRLLEALEFMKTQERAPILIANHPSRSAEDIGVYGQYTPAELRDWNDTAPTIAVGMAAAPGHQAAALNKDGSAGNPRPRGYYGNAGTLGGFDQFTAIVGGFWDSMLGEGRRWWVTANSDSHVHYSEGGADFWPGEYSKTHVWATKDHDAILDGIRNGRVFVTTGDLISALEFSASAEGISASLGEELVVERGKEIDVVIRFLDPESTNARGQNPSVARVDLIRGDLTGAAQDRSNDSNPTTRVHQRFMAEEFSAAAGMSEVRLKLLAEKSGYLRLRGTNGEELEPTQDLLGEDPWSDLWFYSNPIFIRVAE
;
A
#
# COMPACT_ATOMS: atom_id res chain seq x y z
N MET A 1 38.04 -4.56 -85.00
CA MET A 1 36.72 -4.73 -84.43
C MET A 1 36.90 -5.67 -83.18
N LYS A 2 36.81 -5.14 -81.99
CA LYS A 2 36.87 -5.92 -80.77
C LYS A 2 35.50 -5.82 -80.05
N PRO A 3 34.90 -6.91 -79.54
CA PRO A 3 33.62 -6.82 -78.87
C PRO A 3 33.80 -6.32 -77.45
N VAL A 4 32.89 -5.45 -77.02
CA VAL A 4 32.74 -4.95 -75.66
C VAL A 4 31.84 -5.90 -74.96
N ILE A 5 32.32 -6.50 -73.81
CA ILE A 5 31.56 -7.35 -72.90
C ILE A 5 31.00 -6.42 -71.79
N SER A 6 29.69 -6.30 -71.79
CA SER A 6 28.95 -5.61 -70.67
C SER A 6 28.73 -6.58 -69.57
N ILE A 7 29.29 -6.32 -68.37
CA ILE A 7 29.02 -7.07 -67.13
C ILE A 7 27.93 -6.32 -66.38
N CYS A 8 26.74 -6.92 -66.28
CA CYS A 8 25.68 -6.47 -65.35
C CYS A 8 26.02 -6.95 -63.97
N LEU A 9 26.28 -6.01 -63.04
CA LEU A 9 26.46 -6.25 -61.62
C LEU A 9 25.08 -6.13 -60.95
N SER A 10 24.44 -7.26 -60.64
CA SER A 10 23.21 -7.31 -59.87
C SER A 10 23.55 -7.20 -58.39
N CYS A 11 23.33 -6.00 -57.79
CA CYS A 11 23.37 -5.83 -56.34
C CYS A 11 22.12 -6.45 -55.71
N LEU A 12 22.29 -7.60 -55.05
CA LEU A 12 21.30 -8.12 -54.10
C LEU A 12 21.44 -7.33 -52.78
N CYS A 13 20.51 -6.39 -52.52
CA CYS A 13 20.32 -5.82 -51.20
C CYS A 13 19.57 -6.83 -50.31
N ALA A 14 20.28 -7.56 -49.47
CA ALA A 14 19.67 -8.29 -48.40
C ALA A 14 19.22 -7.30 -47.31
N VAL A 15 17.93 -7.05 -47.23
CA VAL A 15 17.33 -6.31 -46.09
C VAL A 15 17.29 -7.29 -44.90
N ALA A 16 18.25 -7.14 -44.00
CA ALA A 16 18.20 -7.77 -42.71
C ALA A 16 17.13 -7.07 -41.85
N THR A 17 15.95 -7.61 -41.79
CA THR A 17 14.93 -7.27 -40.77
C THR A 17 15.43 -7.76 -39.41
N ASN A 18 16.14 -6.91 -38.70
CA ASN A 18 16.33 -7.09 -37.25
C ASN A 18 14.94 -6.93 -36.60
N ALA A 19 14.27 -8.02 -36.36
CA ALA A 19 13.20 -8.06 -35.38
C ALA A 19 13.86 -7.73 -34.01
N LEU A 20 13.68 -6.51 -33.55
CA LEU A 20 13.84 -6.16 -32.15
C LEU A 20 12.79 -7.00 -31.40
N LEU A 21 13.16 -8.20 -30.97
CA LEU A 21 12.47 -8.89 -29.90
C LEU A 21 12.60 -7.95 -28.69
N GLY A 22 11.52 -7.22 -28.36
CA GLY A 22 11.43 -6.48 -27.11
C GLY A 22 11.75 -7.48 -25.99
N ALA A 23 12.78 -7.18 -25.19
CA ALA A 23 13.04 -7.96 -23.99
C ALA A 23 11.73 -7.94 -23.19
N GLU A 24 11.17 -9.11 -22.86
CA GLU A 24 10.05 -9.22 -21.95
C GLU A 24 10.49 -8.56 -20.63
N VAL A 25 9.79 -7.48 -20.26
CA VAL A 25 10.06 -6.80 -18.98
C VAL A 25 9.52 -7.75 -17.90
N SER A 26 10.43 -8.40 -17.18
CA SER A 26 10.04 -9.30 -16.09
C SER A 26 9.56 -8.50 -14.88
N PRO A 27 8.62 -9.05 -14.09
CA PRO A 27 8.18 -8.46 -12.83
C PRO A 27 9.38 -8.27 -11.88
N GLN A 28 9.30 -7.21 -11.08
CA GLN A 28 10.26 -6.87 -10.03
C GLN A 28 9.53 -6.19 -8.86
N TRP A 29 10.20 -6.05 -7.73
CA TRP A 29 9.68 -5.24 -6.65
C TRP A 29 9.76 -3.77 -7.00
N ILE A 30 8.62 -3.07 -6.99
CA ILE A 30 8.50 -1.66 -7.30
C ILE A 30 7.92 -0.95 -6.08
N ALA A 31 8.73 -0.11 -5.43
CA ALA A 31 8.28 0.70 -4.31
C ALA A 31 7.33 1.80 -4.77
N GLY A 32 6.36 2.14 -3.95
CA GLY A 32 5.41 3.21 -4.21
C GLY A 32 4.65 3.68 -2.98
N ASP A 33 3.79 4.65 -3.21
CA ASP A 33 2.97 5.29 -2.20
C ASP A 33 1.59 5.60 -2.78
N HIS A 34 0.54 5.18 -2.08
CA HIS A 34 -0.83 5.33 -2.55
C HIS A 34 -1.61 6.47 -1.89
N HIS A 35 -0.96 7.28 -1.03
CA HIS A 35 -1.63 8.32 -0.27
C HIS A 35 -0.73 9.56 -0.17
N ILE A 36 -0.93 10.50 -1.12
CA ILE A 36 -0.09 11.68 -1.31
C ILE A 36 -0.98 12.85 -1.66
N HIS A 37 -0.93 13.92 -0.86
CA HIS A 37 -1.69 15.15 -1.07
C HIS A 37 -0.89 16.18 -1.85
N SER A 38 -1.59 16.89 -2.72
CA SER A 38 -1.08 18.05 -3.41
C SER A 38 -1.80 19.33 -2.96
N ARG A 39 -1.38 20.48 -3.50
CA ARG A 39 -2.06 21.75 -3.23
C ARG A 39 -3.56 21.75 -3.53
N TYR A 40 -4.08 20.70 -4.15
CA TYR A 40 -5.51 20.50 -4.45
C TYR A 40 -6.26 19.76 -3.33
N SER A 41 -5.58 19.31 -2.27
CA SER A 41 -6.19 19.10 -0.95
C SER A 41 -6.46 20.48 -0.36
N THR A 42 -7.72 20.91 -0.47
CA THR A 42 -8.07 22.32 -0.28
C THR A 42 -8.57 22.64 1.12
N GLY A 43 -8.19 23.81 1.64
CA GLY A 43 -8.99 24.49 2.64
C GLY A 43 -10.25 25.10 2.02
N TRP A 44 -11.14 25.65 2.86
CA TRP A 44 -12.44 26.17 2.42
C TRP A 44 -12.68 27.55 2.99
N ASP A 45 -12.96 28.53 2.11
CA ASP A 45 -13.43 29.86 2.51
C ASP A 45 -14.92 29.77 2.85
N ARG A 46 -15.21 29.72 4.15
CA ARG A 46 -16.57 29.60 4.70
C ARG A 46 -17.32 30.93 4.74
N GLU A 47 -16.69 32.04 4.33
CA GLU A 47 -17.39 33.34 4.17
C GLU A 47 -18.18 33.40 2.87
N GLN A 48 -17.95 32.45 1.96
CA GLN A 48 -18.70 32.30 0.70
C GLN A 48 -19.73 31.18 0.81
N GLU A 49 -20.81 31.27 0.03
CA GLU A 49 -21.90 30.30 -0.01
C GLU A 49 -22.26 29.94 -1.47
N PRO A 50 -21.97 28.71 -1.96
CA PRO A 50 -21.22 27.65 -1.28
C PRO A 50 -19.77 28.03 -0.97
N PRO A 51 -19.14 27.39 0.02
CA PRO A 51 -17.73 27.62 0.34
C PRO A 51 -16.85 27.49 -0.88
N ALA A 52 -15.90 28.40 -1.06
CA ALA A 52 -14.94 28.34 -2.15
C ALA A 52 -13.68 27.57 -1.76
N PRO A 53 -13.09 26.76 -2.65
CA PRO A 53 -11.86 26.05 -2.37
C PRO A 53 -10.67 27.00 -2.28
N VAL A 54 -9.83 26.83 -1.25
CA VAL A 54 -8.58 27.55 -1.06
C VAL A 54 -7.43 26.62 -1.43
N ILE A 55 -6.92 26.74 -2.66
CA ILE A 55 -5.80 25.95 -3.15
C ILE A 55 -4.56 26.18 -2.27
N GLY A 56 -3.91 25.11 -1.83
CA GLY A 56 -2.79 25.16 -0.89
C GLY A 56 -3.23 25.41 0.57
N GLY A 57 -4.52 25.27 0.88
CA GLY A 57 -5.07 25.54 2.21
C GLY A 57 -4.87 24.41 3.21
N ASP A 58 -4.60 23.21 2.73
CA ASP A 58 -4.34 22.02 3.52
C ASP A 58 -2.97 21.42 3.19
N ALA A 59 -2.76 20.95 1.96
CA ALA A 59 -1.45 20.57 1.45
C ALA A 59 -0.93 21.62 0.46
N ILE A 60 0.38 21.75 0.32
CA ILE A 60 0.99 22.92 -0.34
C ILE A 60 1.75 22.60 -1.64
N TYR A 61 2.14 21.36 -1.86
CA TYR A 61 3.01 21.00 -2.97
C TYR A 61 2.23 20.74 -4.27
N PRO A 62 2.74 21.16 -5.43
CA PRO A 62 2.17 20.74 -6.70
C PRO A 62 2.46 19.25 -6.95
N ILE A 63 1.60 18.59 -7.75
CA ILE A 63 1.69 17.13 -8.01
C ILE A 63 3.07 16.73 -8.54
N HIS A 64 3.65 17.52 -9.47
CA HIS A 64 4.97 17.21 -10.01
C HIS A 64 6.11 17.33 -8.99
N MET A 65 5.96 18.14 -7.93
CA MET A 65 6.92 18.18 -6.83
C MET A 65 6.88 16.87 -6.03
N ASN A 66 5.69 16.38 -5.72
CA ASN A 66 5.53 15.07 -5.08
C ASN A 66 6.11 13.95 -5.94
N ALA A 67 5.91 13.98 -7.27
CA ALA A 67 6.49 13.01 -8.19
C ALA A 67 8.02 13.07 -8.24
N LEU A 68 8.62 14.27 -8.19
CA LEU A 68 10.07 14.45 -8.11
C LEU A 68 10.64 13.92 -6.79
N MET A 69 9.96 14.16 -5.67
CA MET A 69 10.37 13.64 -4.37
C MET A 69 10.18 12.12 -4.29
N ALA A 70 9.08 11.59 -4.81
CA ALA A 70 8.86 10.15 -4.96
C ALA A 70 10.02 9.50 -5.74
N LYS A 71 10.40 10.07 -6.88
CA LYS A 71 11.57 9.62 -7.65
C LYS A 71 12.86 9.71 -6.84
N TYR A 72 13.08 10.81 -6.12
CA TYR A 72 14.29 11.03 -5.32
C TYR A 72 14.45 9.97 -4.22
N PHE A 73 13.33 9.57 -3.57
CA PHE A 73 13.29 8.53 -2.56
C PHE A 73 13.08 7.11 -3.12
N GLY A 74 13.25 6.93 -4.44
CA GLY A 74 13.29 5.62 -5.08
C GLY A 74 11.94 4.98 -5.36
N LEU A 75 10.84 5.74 -5.34
CA LEU A 75 9.54 5.22 -5.74
C LEU A 75 9.45 5.04 -7.26
N GLY A 76 8.89 3.92 -7.68
CA GLY A 76 8.56 3.63 -9.07
C GLY A 76 7.11 3.93 -9.44
N TRP A 77 6.22 4.11 -8.44
CA TRP A 77 4.83 4.49 -8.63
C TRP A 77 4.31 5.36 -7.47
N MET A 78 3.26 6.14 -7.75
CA MET A 78 2.56 6.97 -6.77
C MET A 78 1.09 7.18 -7.17
N VAL A 79 0.27 7.57 -6.21
CA VAL A 79 -1.11 8.02 -6.45
C VAL A 79 -1.26 9.45 -5.95
N ALA A 80 -1.81 10.35 -6.77
CA ALA A 80 -2.25 11.66 -6.31
C ALA A 80 -3.64 11.50 -5.68
N THR A 81 -3.77 11.81 -4.38
CA THR A 81 -4.95 11.49 -3.57
C THR A 81 -5.44 12.68 -2.77
N ASP A 82 -5.69 13.78 -3.44
CA ASP A 82 -6.25 14.97 -2.79
C ASP A 82 -7.62 14.67 -2.19
N HIS A 83 -7.91 15.26 -1.03
CA HIS A 83 -9.19 15.13 -0.38
C HIS A 83 -9.99 16.42 -0.41
N GLY A 84 -11.29 16.29 -0.10
CA GLY A 84 -12.26 17.24 -0.52
C GLY A 84 -13.09 17.91 0.54
N GLY A 85 -14.18 18.38 0.05
CA GLY A 85 -15.23 19.13 0.72
C GLY A 85 -16.27 19.54 -0.33
N PRO A 86 -17.04 20.59 -0.09
CA PRO A 86 -18.13 20.97 -0.99
C PRO A 86 -17.71 21.18 -2.44
N ASN A 87 -18.24 20.37 -3.37
CA ASN A 87 -17.92 20.40 -4.80
C ASN A 87 -16.43 20.17 -5.15
N HIS A 88 -15.69 19.45 -4.32
CA HIS A 88 -14.28 19.17 -4.57
C HIS A 88 -14.05 18.32 -5.83
N SER A 89 -15.03 17.52 -6.22
CA SER A 89 -15.00 16.76 -7.47
C SER A 89 -14.69 17.64 -8.71
N ARG A 90 -15.10 18.92 -8.70
CA ARG A 90 -14.75 19.88 -9.76
C ARG A 90 -13.30 20.36 -9.66
N VAL A 91 -12.76 20.54 -8.45
CA VAL A 91 -11.35 20.88 -8.24
C VAL A 91 -10.47 19.76 -8.82
N ASN A 92 -10.82 18.53 -8.51
CA ASN A 92 -10.16 17.35 -9.05
C ASN A 92 -10.22 17.32 -10.57
N LEU A 93 -11.41 17.42 -11.16
CA LEU A 93 -11.60 17.32 -12.60
C LEU A 93 -10.95 18.47 -13.37
N GLU A 94 -11.16 19.74 -12.91
CA GLU A 94 -10.86 20.95 -13.68
C GLU A 94 -9.44 21.49 -13.40
N GLN A 95 -8.82 21.15 -12.26
CA GLN A 95 -7.55 21.72 -11.85
C GLN A 95 -6.47 20.65 -11.56
N ALA A 96 -6.75 19.68 -10.69
CA ALA A 96 -5.76 18.70 -10.28
C ALA A 96 -5.41 17.72 -11.40
N TYR A 97 -6.40 17.18 -12.11
CA TYR A 97 -6.16 16.23 -13.19
C TYR A 97 -5.32 16.80 -14.35
N PRO A 98 -5.55 18.03 -14.86
CA PRO A 98 -4.64 18.65 -15.83
C PRO A 98 -3.20 18.77 -15.34
N GLU A 99 -2.98 19.05 -14.03
CA GLU A 99 -1.63 19.10 -13.47
C GLU A 99 -1.01 17.70 -13.36
N LEU A 100 -1.78 16.66 -13.02
CA LEU A 100 -1.30 15.27 -13.05
C LEU A 100 -0.84 14.86 -14.46
N GLN A 101 -1.60 15.21 -15.50
CA GLN A 101 -1.21 14.94 -16.87
C GLN A 101 0.14 15.61 -17.24
N GLN A 102 0.36 16.84 -16.79
CA GLN A 102 1.64 17.52 -16.96
C GLN A 102 2.75 16.87 -16.13
N SER A 103 2.46 16.47 -14.89
CA SER A 103 3.39 15.76 -14.02
C SER A 103 3.87 14.45 -14.64
N ARG A 104 3.00 13.67 -15.26
CA ARG A 104 3.34 12.44 -16.00
C ARG A 104 4.33 12.69 -17.15
N LEU A 105 4.24 13.86 -17.81
CA LEU A 105 5.17 14.24 -18.86
C LEU A 105 6.53 14.69 -18.32
N VAL A 106 6.55 15.34 -17.15
CA VAL A 106 7.76 15.92 -16.54
C VAL A 106 8.54 14.87 -15.76
N VAL A 107 7.86 13.92 -15.11
CA VAL A 107 8.47 12.84 -14.30
C VAL A 107 7.97 11.47 -14.78
N PRO A 108 8.31 11.07 -16.02
CA PRO A 108 7.80 9.82 -16.61
C PRO A 108 8.40 8.56 -15.96
N GLU A 109 9.45 8.70 -15.16
CA GLU A 109 10.08 7.58 -14.47
C GLU A 109 9.25 7.03 -13.30
N VAL A 110 8.28 7.80 -12.79
CA VAL A 110 7.32 7.38 -11.77
C VAL A 110 5.97 7.11 -12.45
N VAL A 111 5.43 5.92 -12.28
CA VAL A 111 4.07 5.59 -12.73
C VAL A 111 3.09 6.32 -11.81
N GLN A 112 2.36 7.30 -12.35
CA GLN A 112 1.50 8.17 -11.55
C GLN A 112 0.03 7.83 -11.80
N PHE A 113 -0.66 7.35 -10.76
CA PHE A 113 -2.09 7.08 -10.78
C PHE A 113 -2.89 8.32 -10.43
N TRP A 114 -4.11 8.36 -10.94
CA TRP A 114 -5.16 9.26 -10.51
C TRP A 114 -5.97 8.63 -9.40
N GLY A 115 -6.32 9.42 -8.39
CA GLY A 115 -7.11 8.95 -7.26
C GLY A 115 -7.55 10.09 -6.36
N MET A 116 -8.04 9.75 -5.19
CA MET A 116 -8.33 10.70 -4.11
C MET A 116 -8.24 10.01 -2.75
N GLU A 117 -8.01 10.77 -1.71
CA GLU A 117 -8.39 10.35 -0.38
C GLU A 117 -9.91 10.55 -0.26
N PHE A 118 -10.64 9.47 -0.47
CA PHE A 118 -12.09 9.46 -0.51
C PHE A 118 -12.66 9.73 0.88
N ASP A 119 -13.47 10.78 0.98
CA ASP A 119 -14.27 11.10 2.16
C ASP A 119 -15.33 10.00 2.34
N THR A 120 -14.94 8.92 2.99
CA THR A 120 -15.69 7.66 3.00
C THR A 120 -16.97 7.79 3.81
N PRO A 121 -18.16 7.55 3.21
CA PRO A 121 -19.42 7.57 3.96
C PRO A 121 -19.43 6.58 5.12
N GLY A 122 -19.80 7.03 6.30
CA GLY A 122 -19.91 6.21 7.52
C GLY A 122 -18.57 5.89 8.19
N ALA A 123 -17.45 6.22 7.56
CA ALA A 123 -16.10 5.91 8.04
C ALA A 123 -15.18 7.14 8.02
N ASP A 124 -13.86 6.97 8.19
CA ASP A 124 -12.88 8.05 8.01
C ASP A 124 -12.55 8.26 6.52
N HIS A 125 -11.33 8.05 6.09
CA HIS A 125 -10.86 8.25 4.72
C HIS A 125 -10.34 6.95 4.09
N SER A 126 -10.41 6.86 2.78
CA SER A 126 -9.84 5.73 2.04
C SER A 126 -9.08 6.22 0.80
N SER A 127 -7.94 5.61 0.49
CA SER A 127 -7.31 5.82 -0.81
C SER A 127 -8.12 5.14 -1.89
N LEU A 128 -8.70 5.92 -2.80
CA LEU A 128 -9.37 5.47 -4.00
C LEU A 128 -8.41 5.60 -5.18
N ILE A 129 -8.04 4.48 -5.79
CA ILE A 129 -7.10 4.43 -6.91
C ILE A 129 -7.87 4.10 -8.19
N ILE A 130 -7.85 5.02 -9.14
CA ILE A 130 -8.53 4.85 -10.43
C ILE A 130 -7.61 4.16 -11.44
N PRO A 131 -8.07 3.12 -12.15
CA PRO A 131 -7.30 2.49 -13.21
C PRO A 131 -7.00 3.48 -14.33
N HIS A 132 -5.74 3.53 -14.77
CA HIS A 132 -5.33 4.45 -15.83
C HIS A 132 -6.06 4.18 -17.15
N SER A 133 -6.77 5.19 -17.65
CA SER A 133 -7.53 5.13 -18.90
C SER A 133 -7.82 6.55 -19.42
N HIS A 134 -8.41 6.65 -20.60
CA HIS A 134 -8.90 7.95 -21.11
C HIS A 134 -10.07 8.52 -20.30
N GLU A 135 -10.78 7.67 -19.57
CA GLU A 135 -11.97 8.03 -18.79
C GLU A 135 -11.66 8.20 -17.29
N GLU A 136 -10.40 8.04 -16.85
CA GLU A 136 -10.04 8.04 -15.44
C GLU A 136 -10.49 9.30 -14.68
N SER A 137 -10.45 10.49 -15.32
CA SER A 137 -10.90 11.73 -14.70
C SER A 137 -12.41 11.78 -14.51
N GLN A 138 -13.16 11.29 -15.49
CA GLN A 138 -14.63 11.22 -15.43
C GLN A 138 -15.09 10.13 -14.48
N GLN A 139 -14.34 9.03 -14.39
CA GLN A 139 -14.60 7.95 -13.45
C GLN A 139 -14.48 8.46 -12.00
N LEU A 140 -13.38 9.15 -11.65
CA LEU A 140 -13.23 9.74 -10.32
C LEU A 140 -14.33 10.76 -10.05
N PHE A 141 -14.57 11.70 -10.97
CA PHE A 141 -15.65 12.69 -10.84
C PHE A 141 -17.00 12.05 -10.55
N ALA A 142 -17.33 10.97 -11.28
CA ALA A 142 -18.61 10.28 -11.11
C ALA A 142 -18.75 9.59 -9.74
N ILE A 143 -17.65 9.11 -9.15
CA ILE A 143 -17.64 8.49 -7.82
C ILE A 143 -17.69 9.58 -6.74
N GLU A 144 -16.78 10.54 -6.78
CA GLU A 144 -16.66 11.60 -5.79
C GLU A 144 -17.94 12.44 -5.70
N SER A 145 -18.41 13.00 -6.81
CA SER A 145 -19.59 13.87 -6.86
C SER A 145 -20.90 13.20 -6.42
N ARG A 146 -20.94 11.87 -6.35
CA ARG A 146 -22.14 11.12 -5.95
C ARG A 146 -22.04 10.56 -4.55
N PHE A 147 -20.85 10.29 -4.04
CA PHE A 147 -20.71 9.46 -2.85
C PHE A 147 -19.78 10.03 -1.78
N ALA A 148 -18.85 10.96 -2.09
CA ALA A 148 -17.98 11.54 -1.05
C ALA A 148 -18.82 12.30 -0.02
N LYS A 149 -18.68 11.93 1.27
CA LYS A 149 -19.61 12.43 2.31
C LYS A 149 -19.56 13.95 2.53
N ARG A 150 -18.46 14.62 2.15
CA ARG A 150 -18.31 16.08 2.28
C ARG A 150 -18.59 16.85 1.00
N GLU A 151 -18.92 16.17 -0.10
CA GLU A 151 -19.19 16.80 -1.42
C GLU A 151 -20.43 17.70 -1.44
N PRO A 152 -21.59 17.36 -0.80
CA PRO A 152 -22.78 18.17 -0.90
C PRO A 152 -22.67 19.47 -0.10
N TRP A 153 -23.31 20.53 -0.67
CA TRP A 153 -23.54 21.79 0.03
C TRP A 153 -25.01 22.21 -0.12
N PRO A 154 -25.75 22.53 0.97
CA PRO A 154 -25.32 22.37 2.38
C PRO A 154 -25.01 20.91 2.73
N ALA A 155 -24.20 20.71 3.79
CA ALA A 155 -23.87 19.36 4.26
C ALA A 155 -25.14 18.55 4.55
N ASP A 156 -25.14 17.29 4.09
CA ASP A 156 -26.29 16.38 4.24
C ASP A 156 -25.83 15.13 5.02
N PRO A 157 -26.31 14.94 6.28
CA PRO A 157 -25.92 13.78 7.09
C PRO A 157 -26.29 12.42 6.48
N SER A 158 -27.23 12.38 5.53
CA SER A 158 -27.56 11.12 4.84
C SER A 158 -26.43 10.61 3.94
N TRP A 159 -25.46 11.45 3.62
CA TRP A 159 -24.27 11.07 2.85
C TRP A 159 -23.19 10.41 3.71
N ASP A 160 -23.23 10.57 5.03
CA ASP A 160 -22.25 10.01 5.94
C ASP A 160 -22.80 8.78 6.68
N THR A 161 -23.05 7.72 5.93
CA THR A 161 -23.58 6.45 6.45
C THR A 161 -22.95 5.26 5.74
N GLU A 162 -22.76 4.14 6.45
CA GLU A 162 -22.27 2.90 5.86
C GLU A 162 -23.11 2.40 4.66
N PRO A 163 -24.47 2.36 4.70
CA PRO A 163 -25.24 1.99 3.52
C PRO A 163 -24.89 2.81 2.28
N ARG A 164 -24.54 4.08 2.45
CA ARG A 164 -24.14 4.95 1.32
C ARG A 164 -22.80 4.51 0.73
N LEU A 165 -21.86 4.04 1.57
CA LEU A 165 -20.62 3.46 1.08
C LEU A 165 -20.85 2.14 0.34
N LEU A 166 -21.74 1.28 0.86
CA LEU A 166 -22.06 0.02 0.15
C LEU A 166 -22.68 0.30 -1.22
N GLU A 167 -23.52 1.33 -1.35
CA GLU A 167 -24.02 1.82 -2.66
C GLU A 167 -22.85 2.29 -3.55
N ALA A 168 -21.86 3.02 -2.99
CA ALA A 168 -20.71 3.46 -3.75
C ALA A 168 -19.87 2.26 -4.25
N LEU A 169 -19.66 1.24 -3.43
CA LEU A 169 -18.97 0.02 -3.82
C LEU A 169 -19.71 -0.73 -4.93
N GLU A 170 -21.03 -0.85 -4.83
CA GLU A 170 -21.85 -1.43 -5.89
C GLU A 170 -21.76 -0.60 -7.19
N PHE A 171 -21.78 0.73 -7.10
CA PHE A 171 -21.55 1.59 -8.26
C PHE A 171 -20.16 1.38 -8.88
N MET A 172 -19.10 1.29 -8.06
CA MET A 172 -17.73 1.04 -8.51
C MET A 172 -17.60 -0.30 -9.24
N LYS A 173 -18.36 -1.33 -8.85
CA LYS A 173 -18.41 -2.63 -9.56
C LYS A 173 -18.98 -2.51 -10.97
N THR A 174 -19.81 -1.53 -11.25
CA THR A 174 -20.40 -1.32 -12.59
C THR A 174 -19.45 -0.61 -13.56
N GLN A 175 -18.32 -0.11 -13.09
CA GLN A 175 -17.34 0.57 -13.94
C GLN A 175 -16.63 -0.44 -14.84
N GLU A 176 -16.32 -0.06 -16.08
CA GLU A 176 -15.58 -0.91 -17.03
C GLU A 176 -14.26 -1.40 -16.45
N ARG A 177 -13.57 -0.51 -15.75
CA ARG A 177 -12.33 -0.79 -15.01
C ARG A 177 -12.55 -0.45 -13.55
N ALA A 178 -12.75 -1.48 -12.73
CA ALA A 178 -13.03 -1.29 -11.31
C ALA A 178 -11.84 -0.66 -10.58
N PRO A 179 -12.05 0.38 -9.74
CA PRO A 179 -11.00 1.00 -8.92
C PRO A 179 -10.55 0.09 -7.79
N ILE A 180 -9.58 0.57 -6.99
CA ILE A 180 -9.20 -0.01 -5.70
C ILE A 180 -9.54 0.99 -4.61
N LEU A 181 -10.05 0.48 -3.47
CA LEU A 181 -10.28 1.22 -2.24
C LEU A 181 -9.48 0.58 -1.11
N ILE A 182 -8.71 1.40 -0.39
CA ILE A 182 -7.87 0.99 0.76
C ILE A 182 -8.24 1.89 1.94
N ALA A 183 -8.65 1.31 3.07
CA ALA A 183 -8.95 2.07 4.28
C ALA A 183 -7.67 2.74 4.82
N ASN A 184 -7.67 4.08 4.91
CA ASN A 184 -6.53 4.86 5.40
C ASN A 184 -6.54 4.91 6.92
N HIS A 185 -5.35 4.94 7.56
CA HIS A 185 -5.13 5.15 9.00
C HIS A 185 -6.28 4.61 9.89
N PRO A 186 -6.62 3.30 9.81
CA PRO A 186 -7.91 2.77 10.23
C PRO A 186 -8.18 2.91 11.74
N SER A 187 -7.16 2.98 12.60
CA SER A 187 -7.33 3.17 14.04
C SER A 187 -6.98 4.57 14.53
N ARG A 188 -6.79 5.58 13.64
CA ARG A 188 -6.43 6.95 14.06
C ARG A 188 -7.46 7.58 14.99
N SER A 189 -8.74 7.24 14.84
CA SER A 189 -9.85 7.69 15.68
C SER A 189 -10.19 6.73 16.83
N ALA A 190 -9.41 5.67 17.06
CA ALA A 190 -9.63 4.73 18.15
C ALA A 190 -9.41 5.41 19.51
N GLU A 191 -10.20 4.98 20.51
CA GLU A 191 -10.10 5.50 21.88
C GLU A 191 -9.05 4.76 22.72
N ASP A 192 -8.79 3.48 22.40
CA ASP A 192 -7.80 2.62 23.05
C ASP A 192 -7.48 1.42 22.13
N ILE A 193 -6.52 0.59 22.50
CA ILE A 193 -6.26 -0.69 21.84
C ILE A 193 -7.50 -1.60 21.97
N GLY A 194 -8.04 -2.03 20.81
CA GLY A 194 -9.28 -2.82 20.73
C GLY A 194 -10.57 -2.01 20.93
N VAL A 195 -10.48 -0.67 21.10
CA VAL A 195 -11.65 0.22 21.18
C VAL A 195 -11.69 1.11 19.95
N TYR A 196 -12.36 0.61 18.94
CA TYR A 196 -12.34 1.17 17.58
C TYR A 196 -13.15 2.47 17.45
N GLY A 197 -12.71 3.34 16.53
CA GLY A 197 -13.36 4.61 16.23
C GLY A 197 -14.25 4.54 14.99
N GLN A 198 -13.93 5.33 13.97
CA GLN A 198 -14.72 5.44 12.75
C GLN A 198 -14.66 4.21 11.85
N TYR A 199 -13.68 3.34 12.03
CA TYR A 199 -13.62 2.04 11.38
C TYR A 199 -13.87 0.94 12.40
N THR A 200 -14.71 -0.01 12.04
CA THR A 200 -15.01 -1.16 12.89
C THR A 200 -14.71 -2.48 12.16
N PRO A 201 -14.41 -3.55 12.90
CA PRO A 201 -14.27 -4.88 12.31
C PRO A 201 -15.46 -5.36 11.48
N ALA A 202 -16.69 -4.99 11.87
CA ALA A 202 -17.91 -5.35 11.15
C ALA A 202 -17.99 -4.64 9.79
N GLU A 203 -17.78 -3.34 9.81
CA GLU A 203 -17.83 -2.48 8.63
C GLU A 203 -16.81 -2.89 7.56
N LEU A 204 -15.54 -3.11 7.94
CA LEU A 204 -14.52 -3.55 6.99
C LEU A 204 -14.82 -4.94 6.36
N ARG A 205 -15.55 -5.81 7.10
CA ARG A 205 -16.10 -7.05 6.54
C ARG A 205 -17.20 -6.78 5.52
N ASP A 206 -18.09 -5.83 5.81
CA ASP A 206 -19.19 -5.47 4.92
C ASP A 206 -18.67 -4.88 3.60
N TRP A 207 -17.59 -4.09 3.67
CA TRP A 207 -16.89 -3.60 2.46
C TRP A 207 -16.33 -4.74 1.62
N ASN A 208 -15.58 -5.65 2.28
CA ASN A 208 -14.95 -6.77 1.59
C ASN A 208 -15.99 -7.77 1.05
N ASP A 209 -17.10 -8.00 1.76
CA ASP A 209 -18.21 -8.84 1.27
C ASP A 209 -18.91 -8.22 0.06
N THR A 210 -19.09 -6.89 0.07
CA THR A 210 -19.77 -6.17 -1.00
C THR A 210 -18.92 -6.14 -2.27
N ALA A 211 -17.62 -5.84 -2.15
CA ALA A 211 -16.74 -5.66 -3.30
C ALA A 211 -15.30 -6.13 -3.02
N PRO A 212 -15.04 -7.46 -2.92
CA PRO A 212 -13.74 -8.00 -2.48
C PRO A 212 -12.56 -7.68 -3.39
N THR A 213 -12.83 -7.29 -4.65
CA THR A 213 -11.79 -6.88 -5.60
C THR A 213 -11.61 -5.36 -5.69
N ILE A 214 -12.42 -4.60 -4.95
CA ILE A 214 -12.36 -3.13 -4.85
C ILE A 214 -11.89 -2.73 -3.46
N ALA A 215 -12.62 -3.09 -2.41
CA ALA A 215 -12.20 -2.91 -1.03
C ALA A 215 -11.22 -4.02 -0.65
N VAL A 216 -9.93 -3.76 -0.90
CA VAL A 216 -8.90 -4.80 -0.91
C VAL A 216 -8.05 -4.84 0.35
N GLY A 217 -8.12 -3.83 1.22
CA GLY A 217 -7.26 -3.79 2.39
C GLY A 217 -7.24 -2.47 3.13
N MET A 218 -6.19 -2.27 3.90
CA MET A 218 -6.01 -1.13 4.79
C MET A 218 -4.55 -0.68 4.88
N ALA A 219 -4.33 0.58 5.30
CA ALA A 219 -3.01 1.10 5.63
C ALA A 219 -2.50 0.46 6.93
N ALA A 220 -1.42 -0.31 6.83
CA ALA A 220 -0.72 -0.91 7.97
C ALA A 220 0.22 0.11 8.63
N ALA A 221 1.06 0.77 7.84
CA ALA A 221 1.87 1.90 8.29
C ALA A 221 1.22 3.17 7.75
N PRO A 222 0.50 3.93 8.59
CA PRO A 222 -0.18 5.15 8.18
C PRO A 222 0.81 6.29 7.99
N GLY A 223 0.37 7.36 7.35
CA GLY A 223 1.14 8.58 7.20
C GLY A 223 1.35 9.38 8.49
N HIS A 224 1.80 10.63 8.36
CA HIS A 224 2.15 11.55 9.45
C HIS A 224 3.16 10.99 10.47
N GLN A 225 4.01 10.07 10.05
CA GLN A 225 5.00 9.43 10.93
C GLN A 225 6.05 10.43 11.45
N ALA A 226 6.27 11.54 10.74
CA ALA A 226 7.19 12.60 11.16
C ALA A 226 6.59 13.55 12.20
N ALA A 227 5.36 13.36 12.67
CA ALA A 227 4.71 14.21 13.67
C ALA A 227 5.52 14.36 14.97
N ALA A 228 6.26 13.30 15.35
CA ALA A 228 7.13 13.28 16.53
C ALA A 228 8.49 13.99 16.33
N LEU A 229 8.81 14.46 15.10
CA LEU A 229 10.06 15.16 14.79
C LEU A 229 9.91 16.69 14.92
N ASN A 230 10.98 17.33 15.33
CA ASN A 230 11.18 18.77 15.20
C ASN A 230 11.60 19.12 13.77
N LYS A 231 11.55 20.42 13.40
CA LYS A 231 11.94 20.89 12.07
C LYS A 231 13.38 20.54 11.64
N ASP A 232 14.28 20.36 12.60
CA ASP A 232 15.68 19.98 12.38
C ASP A 232 15.87 18.45 12.26
N GLY A 233 14.78 17.69 12.31
CA GLY A 233 14.76 16.24 12.25
C GLY A 233 15.09 15.55 13.58
N SER A 234 15.32 16.27 14.67
CA SER A 234 15.47 15.68 15.99
C SER A 234 14.11 15.17 16.51
N ALA A 235 14.11 14.05 17.23
CA ALA A 235 12.94 13.54 17.92
C ALA A 235 12.56 14.42 19.13
N GLY A 236 11.37 14.17 19.71
CA GLY A 236 10.91 14.85 20.94
C GLY A 236 9.85 15.92 20.72
N ASN A 237 9.34 16.13 19.49
CA ASN A 237 8.11 16.89 19.31
C ASN A 237 6.96 16.13 19.99
N PRO A 238 6.23 16.74 20.97
CA PRO A 238 5.23 16.03 21.78
C PRO A 238 3.92 15.73 20.99
N ARG A 239 4.05 15.21 19.80
CA ARG A 239 2.95 14.74 18.96
C ARG A 239 3.04 13.22 18.79
N PRO A 240 1.90 12.54 18.70
CA PRO A 240 1.90 11.09 18.40
C PRO A 240 2.26 10.85 16.93
N ARG A 241 2.98 9.76 16.67
CA ARG A 241 3.21 9.25 15.32
C ARG A 241 1.87 8.98 14.64
N GLY A 242 1.75 9.31 13.37
CA GLY A 242 0.54 9.09 12.59
C GLY A 242 -0.68 9.92 13.03
N TYR A 243 -0.51 10.86 13.97
CA TYR A 243 -1.61 11.52 14.69
C TYR A 243 -2.54 10.57 15.44
N TYR A 244 -2.04 9.41 15.86
CA TYR A 244 -2.74 8.43 16.69
C TYR A 244 -2.71 8.89 18.16
N GLY A 245 -3.72 9.68 18.56
CA GLY A 245 -3.69 10.40 19.83
C GLY A 245 -4.00 9.57 21.08
N ASN A 246 -4.98 8.67 21.01
CA ASN A 246 -5.43 7.88 22.18
C ASN A 246 -4.86 6.45 22.11
N ALA A 247 -5.01 5.79 20.97
CA ALA A 247 -4.42 4.48 20.73
C ALA A 247 -3.23 4.66 19.78
N GLY A 248 -2.03 4.85 20.31
CA GLY A 248 -0.81 5.05 19.53
C GLY A 248 -0.53 3.89 18.57
N THR A 249 0.18 4.17 17.48
CA THR A 249 0.75 3.12 16.62
C THR A 249 1.68 2.21 17.42
N LEU A 250 1.94 1.01 16.92
CA LEU A 250 2.84 0.03 17.53
C LEU A 250 4.03 -0.18 16.58
N GLY A 251 5.19 0.39 16.93
CA GLY A 251 6.34 0.41 16.04
C GLY A 251 6.04 1.09 14.70
N GLY A 252 5.25 2.17 14.69
CA GLY A 252 4.79 2.88 13.52
C GLY A 252 3.68 2.20 12.72
N PHE A 253 3.16 1.06 13.20
CA PHE A 253 2.07 0.32 12.53
C PHE A 253 0.75 0.44 13.28
N ASP A 254 -0.34 0.42 12.52
CA ASP A 254 -1.70 0.42 13.04
C ASP A 254 -1.99 -0.85 13.85
N GLN A 255 -2.74 -0.73 14.96
CA GLN A 255 -3.10 -1.86 15.82
C GLN A 255 -3.82 -2.99 15.06
N PHE A 256 -4.62 -2.67 14.04
CA PHE A 256 -5.28 -3.67 13.20
C PHE A 256 -4.29 -4.62 12.53
N THR A 257 -3.08 -4.15 12.22
CA THR A 257 -2.03 -4.92 11.56
C THR A 257 -1.01 -5.50 12.54
N ALA A 258 -0.57 -4.68 13.51
CA ALA A 258 0.59 -4.97 14.35
C ALA A 258 0.33 -6.11 15.35
N ILE A 259 -0.90 -6.22 15.88
CA ILE A 259 -1.27 -7.21 16.88
C ILE A 259 -1.40 -8.59 16.26
N VAL A 260 -0.50 -9.52 16.67
CA VAL A 260 -0.56 -10.93 16.25
C VAL A 260 -1.80 -11.60 16.83
N GLY A 261 -2.62 -12.19 15.96
CA GLY A 261 -3.91 -12.76 16.35
C GLY A 261 -5.02 -11.71 16.48
N GLY A 262 -4.77 -10.44 16.13
CA GLY A 262 -5.73 -9.35 16.14
C GLY A 262 -6.63 -9.30 14.89
N PHE A 263 -7.14 -8.12 14.56
CA PHE A 263 -8.15 -7.94 13.53
C PHE A 263 -7.71 -8.43 12.12
N TRP A 264 -6.52 -8.06 11.67
CA TRP A 264 -6.04 -8.55 10.36
C TRP A 264 -6.01 -10.07 10.30
N ASP A 265 -5.50 -10.71 11.34
CA ASP A 265 -5.46 -12.17 11.45
C ASP A 265 -6.86 -12.78 11.55
N SER A 266 -7.84 -12.06 12.10
CA SER A 266 -9.26 -12.46 12.08
C SER A 266 -9.79 -12.50 10.64
N MET A 267 -9.55 -11.46 9.86
CA MET A 267 -9.93 -11.41 8.43
C MET A 267 -9.26 -12.54 7.63
N LEU A 268 -7.96 -12.75 7.83
CA LEU A 268 -7.22 -13.83 7.18
C LEU A 268 -7.71 -15.22 7.59
N GLY A 269 -8.07 -15.40 8.85
CA GLY A 269 -8.68 -16.64 9.36
C GLY A 269 -10.02 -16.98 8.71
N GLU A 270 -10.78 -15.99 8.26
CA GLU A 270 -11.98 -16.19 7.44
C GLU A 270 -11.67 -16.57 5.99
N GLY A 271 -10.40 -16.51 5.58
CA GLY A 271 -9.97 -16.73 4.20
C GLY A 271 -10.17 -15.51 3.31
N ARG A 272 -10.39 -14.33 3.89
CA ARG A 272 -10.57 -13.08 3.17
C ARG A 272 -9.27 -12.61 2.53
N ARG A 273 -9.37 -12.10 1.33
CA ARG A 273 -8.29 -11.39 0.64
C ARG A 273 -8.33 -9.93 1.09
N TRP A 274 -7.64 -9.66 2.23
CA TRP A 274 -7.57 -8.35 2.86
C TRP A 274 -6.11 -8.00 3.11
N TRP A 275 -5.60 -7.03 2.36
CA TRP A 275 -4.18 -6.75 2.25
C TRP A 275 -3.76 -5.57 3.10
N VAL A 276 -2.48 -5.49 3.38
CA VAL A 276 -1.88 -4.35 4.08
C VAL A 276 -0.96 -3.59 3.15
N THR A 277 -0.95 -2.26 3.31
CA THR A 277 -0.15 -1.30 2.57
C THR A 277 0.53 -0.31 3.53
N ALA A 278 1.43 0.52 3.04
CA ALA A 278 2.05 1.63 3.76
C ALA A 278 2.03 2.89 2.88
N ASN A 279 1.97 4.07 3.49
CA ASN A 279 1.88 5.34 2.78
C ASN A 279 2.47 6.49 3.60
N SER A 280 2.64 7.66 2.98
CA SER A 280 3.16 8.87 3.64
C SER A 280 2.08 9.81 4.16
N ASP A 281 0.89 9.81 3.59
CA ASP A 281 -0.15 10.82 3.86
C ASP A 281 0.44 12.26 3.78
N SER A 282 1.29 12.48 2.76
CA SER A 282 2.18 13.65 2.69
C SER A 282 1.40 14.91 2.34
N HIS A 283 1.37 15.92 3.23
CA HIS A 283 0.79 17.24 3.04
C HIS A 283 1.86 18.33 3.09
N VAL A 284 2.53 18.45 4.24
CA VAL A 284 3.59 19.42 4.50
C VAL A 284 4.73 18.74 5.23
N HIS A 285 5.92 18.79 4.65
CA HIS A 285 7.11 18.15 5.21
C HIS A 285 7.47 18.72 6.60
N TYR A 286 7.93 17.85 7.51
CA TYR A 286 8.22 18.25 8.90
C TYR A 286 9.24 19.41 9.00
N SER A 287 10.23 19.46 8.11
CA SER A 287 11.21 20.54 8.10
C SER A 287 10.62 21.91 7.74
N GLU A 288 9.47 21.94 7.09
CA GLU A 288 8.71 23.14 6.77
C GLU A 288 7.62 23.45 7.80
N GLY A 289 7.46 22.59 8.81
CA GLY A 289 6.56 22.76 9.95
C GLY A 289 5.31 21.89 9.90
N GLY A 290 5.25 20.97 8.96
CA GLY A 290 4.24 19.91 8.90
C GLY A 290 4.52 18.74 9.85
N ALA A 291 3.97 17.60 9.50
CA ALA A 291 4.09 16.36 10.26
C ALA A 291 4.48 15.16 9.38
N ASP A 292 4.86 15.42 8.14
CA ASP A 292 4.98 14.41 7.11
C ASP A 292 6.42 14.23 6.64
N PHE A 293 6.69 13.00 6.23
CA PHE A 293 7.79 12.69 5.34
C PHE A 293 7.36 12.93 3.88
N TRP A 294 8.32 13.14 2.99
CA TRP A 294 8.07 13.07 1.56
C TRP A 294 7.61 11.67 1.13
N PRO A 295 6.88 11.54 0.00
CA PRO A 295 6.55 10.22 -0.55
C PRO A 295 7.78 9.33 -0.70
N GLY A 296 7.77 8.17 -0.04
CA GLY A 296 8.86 7.21 -0.05
C GLY A 296 10.07 7.54 0.83
N GLU A 297 10.07 8.65 1.56
CA GLU A 297 11.17 8.98 2.47
C GLU A 297 11.26 8.02 3.66
N TYR A 298 10.12 7.58 4.19
CA TYR A 298 10.07 6.72 5.38
C TYR A 298 9.35 5.39 5.14
N SER A 299 8.10 5.38 4.74
CA SER A 299 7.30 4.18 4.51
C SER A 299 7.08 3.92 3.03
N LYS A 300 7.07 2.62 2.63
CA LYS A 300 6.91 2.20 1.23
C LYS A 300 6.03 0.97 1.13
N THR A 301 5.18 0.97 0.11
CA THR A 301 4.47 -0.22 -0.39
C THR A 301 5.23 -0.78 -1.59
N HIS A 302 5.77 -1.99 -1.46
CA HIS A 302 6.45 -2.69 -2.54
C HIS A 302 5.49 -3.63 -3.24
N VAL A 303 5.37 -3.53 -4.56
CA VAL A 303 4.47 -4.35 -5.39
C VAL A 303 5.30 -5.18 -6.35
N TRP A 304 5.02 -6.48 -6.44
CA TRP A 304 5.62 -7.36 -7.43
C TRP A 304 4.88 -7.24 -8.76
N ALA A 305 5.47 -6.52 -9.70
CA ALA A 305 4.84 -6.17 -10.98
C ALA A 305 5.87 -5.80 -12.06
N THR A 306 5.45 -5.76 -13.31
CA THR A 306 6.09 -4.96 -14.35
C THR A 306 5.79 -3.48 -14.11
N LYS A 307 6.67 -2.58 -14.54
CA LYS A 307 6.56 -1.14 -14.25
C LYS A 307 5.56 -0.45 -15.19
N ASP A 308 4.31 -0.81 -15.04
CA ASP A 308 3.18 -0.21 -15.77
C ASP A 308 1.93 -0.14 -14.86
N HIS A 309 0.97 0.70 -15.25
CA HIS A 309 -0.23 0.96 -14.44
C HIS A 309 -1.04 -0.31 -14.17
N ASP A 310 -1.24 -1.15 -15.18
CA ASP A 310 -2.12 -2.32 -15.05
C ASP A 310 -1.51 -3.39 -14.16
N ALA A 311 -0.22 -3.67 -14.34
CA ALA A 311 0.48 -4.68 -13.55
C ALA A 311 0.64 -4.27 -12.07
N ILE A 312 0.91 -2.97 -11.80
CA ILE A 312 1.01 -2.45 -10.43
C ILE A 312 -0.35 -2.54 -9.75
N LEU A 313 -1.43 -2.08 -10.40
CA LEU A 313 -2.78 -2.13 -9.84
C LEU A 313 -3.24 -3.58 -9.59
N ASP A 314 -2.92 -4.49 -10.51
CA ASP A 314 -3.18 -5.93 -10.34
C ASP A 314 -2.38 -6.53 -9.19
N GLY A 315 -1.11 -6.13 -9.03
CA GLY A 315 -0.27 -6.52 -7.90
C GLY A 315 -0.87 -6.12 -6.56
N ILE A 316 -1.35 -4.88 -6.43
CA ILE A 316 -2.02 -4.38 -5.23
C ILE A 316 -3.32 -5.16 -4.98
N ARG A 317 -4.16 -5.31 -6.00
CA ARG A 317 -5.46 -6.01 -5.94
C ARG A 317 -5.33 -7.45 -5.48
N ASN A 318 -4.25 -8.11 -5.85
CA ASN A 318 -4.00 -9.51 -5.53
C ASN A 318 -3.03 -9.74 -4.36
N GLY A 319 -2.65 -8.68 -3.63
CA GLY A 319 -1.82 -8.80 -2.43
C GLY A 319 -0.37 -9.21 -2.67
N ARG A 320 0.13 -9.07 -3.90
CA ARG A 320 1.55 -9.27 -4.21
C ARG A 320 2.37 -8.08 -3.70
N VAL A 321 2.31 -7.89 -2.40
CA VAL A 321 2.77 -6.68 -1.71
C VAL A 321 3.47 -7.05 -0.40
N PHE A 322 4.56 -6.35 -0.11
CA PHE A 322 5.08 -6.18 1.24
C PHE A 322 5.26 -4.69 1.54
N VAL A 323 5.35 -4.36 2.82
CA VAL A 323 5.51 -2.98 3.30
C VAL A 323 6.73 -2.85 4.17
N THR A 324 7.40 -1.70 4.15
CA THR A 324 8.59 -1.44 4.97
C THR A 324 8.61 0.01 5.45
N THR A 325 9.24 0.23 6.61
CA THR A 325 9.62 1.56 7.10
C THR A 325 11.15 1.68 7.10
N GLY A 326 11.65 2.89 6.87
CA GLY A 326 13.06 3.24 6.96
C GLY A 326 14.00 2.47 6.02
N ASP A 327 13.48 1.98 4.90
CA ASP A 327 14.23 1.18 3.92
C ASP A 327 14.87 -0.09 4.49
N LEU A 328 14.24 -0.71 5.50
CA LEU A 328 14.78 -1.89 6.18
C LEU A 328 15.03 -3.08 5.22
N ILE A 329 14.14 -3.29 4.25
CA ILE A 329 14.35 -4.24 3.14
C ILE A 329 13.85 -3.63 1.81
N SER A 330 14.46 -4.04 0.69
CA SER A 330 14.09 -3.56 -0.65
C SER A 330 13.50 -4.65 -1.56
N ALA A 331 13.66 -5.92 -1.20
CA ALA A 331 13.04 -7.05 -1.89
C ALA A 331 12.71 -8.18 -0.92
N LEU A 332 11.67 -8.94 -1.25
CA LEU A 332 11.22 -10.08 -0.45
C LEU A 332 10.78 -11.23 -1.37
N GLU A 333 11.45 -12.38 -1.27
CA GLU A 333 10.99 -13.64 -1.84
C GLU A 333 10.44 -14.49 -0.70
N PHE A 334 9.13 -14.61 -0.63
CA PHE A 334 8.45 -15.46 0.33
C PHE A 334 7.60 -16.47 -0.45
N SER A 335 7.93 -17.76 -0.30
CA SER A 335 7.24 -18.81 -1.02
C SER A 335 7.00 -20.03 -0.13
N ALA A 336 5.90 -20.73 -0.43
CA ALA A 336 5.56 -22.04 0.10
C ALA A 336 5.38 -23.01 -1.06
N SER A 337 6.01 -24.19 -1.01
CA SER A 337 5.93 -25.15 -2.10
C SER A 337 5.77 -26.59 -1.59
N ALA A 338 5.03 -27.38 -2.33
CA ALA A 338 4.83 -28.80 -2.09
C ALA A 338 4.64 -29.52 -3.43
N GLU A 339 5.24 -30.70 -3.60
CA GLU A 339 5.04 -31.59 -4.75
C GLU A 339 5.23 -30.90 -6.13
N GLY A 340 6.11 -29.89 -6.19
CA GLY A 340 6.42 -29.13 -7.42
C GLY A 340 5.46 -27.96 -7.72
N ILE A 341 4.47 -27.71 -6.87
CA ILE A 341 3.59 -26.55 -6.91
C ILE A 341 4.13 -25.52 -5.91
N SER A 342 4.10 -24.23 -6.26
CA SER A 342 4.56 -23.14 -5.40
C SER A 342 3.54 -22.02 -5.38
N ALA A 343 3.42 -21.35 -4.24
CA ALA A 343 2.67 -20.12 -4.06
C ALA A 343 3.53 -19.05 -3.39
N SER A 344 3.28 -17.80 -3.72
CA SER A 344 3.93 -16.61 -3.19
C SER A 344 2.91 -15.67 -2.53
N LEU A 345 3.31 -14.43 -2.23
CA LEU A 345 2.47 -13.41 -1.60
C LEU A 345 1.14 -13.22 -2.34
N GLY A 346 0.04 -13.24 -1.59
CA GLY A 346 -1.32 -13.10 -2.11
C GLY A 346 -1.92 -14.38 -2.72
N GLU A 347 -1.10 -15.41 -2.95
CA GLU A 347 -1.51 -16.67 -3.60
C GLU A 347 -1.92 -17.75 -2.61
N GLU A 348 -2.44 -18.86 -3.15
CA GLU A 348 -2.87 -20.02 -2.37
C GLU A 348 -2.15 -21.28 -2.86
N LEU A 349 -1.51 -21.99 -1.93
CA LEU A 349 -0.97 -23.34 -2.14
C LEU A 349 -2.01 -24.38 -1.74
N VAL A 350 -2.43 -25.21 -2.68
CA VAL A 350 -3.26 -26.38 -2.39
C VAL A 350 -2.34 -27.59 -2.20
N VAL A 351 -2.48 -28.28 -1.07
CA VAL A 351 -1.61 -29.40 -0.69
C VAL A 351 -2.41 -30.50 0.00
N GLU A 352 -2.05 -31.78 -0.20
CA GLU A 352 -2.67 -32.89 0.49
C GLU A 352 -2.30 -32.91 1.99
N ARG A 353 -3.23 -33.40 2.81
CA ARG A 353 -3.02 -33.55 4.26
C ARG A 353 -1.80 -34.44 4.56
N GLY A 354 -0.94 -33.96 5.47
CA GLY A 354 0.25 -34.68 5.93
C GLY A 354 1.48 -34.55 5.03
N LYS A 355 1.38 -33.84 3.90
CA LYS A 355 2.55 -33.54 3.06
C LYS A 355 3.42 -32.47 3.70
N GLU A 356 4.71 -32.51 3.37
CA GLU A 356 5.64 -31.44 3.73
C GLU A 356 5.47 -30.23 2.79
N ILE A 357 5.52 -29.05 3.38
CA ILE A 357 5.58 -27.77 2.70
C ILE A 357 6.97 -27.18 2.95
N ASP A 358 7.72 -26.95 1.87
CA ASP A 358 8.97 -26.21 1.92
C ASP A 358 8.66 -24.73 1.91
N VAL A 359 9.11 -24.01 2.95
CA VAL A 359 8.98 -22.54 3.05
C VAL A 359 10.34 -21.91 2.87
N VAL A 360 10.42 -20.95 1.95
CA VAL A 360 11.65 -20.18 1.67
C VAL A 360 11.35 -18.70 1.90
N ILE A 361 12.18 -18.07 2.68
CA ILE A 361 12.17 -16.63 2.97
C ILE A 361 13.52 -16.08 2.55
N ARG A 362 13.53 -15.15 1.58
CA ARG A 362 14.70 -14.36 1.21
C ARG A 362 14.37 -12.90 1.22
N PHE A 363 15.26 -12.09 1.71
CA PHE A 363 15.09 -10.64 1.69
C PHE A 363 16.41 -9.95 1.34
N LEU A 364 16.29 -8.80 0.68
CA LEU A 364 17.41 -7.94 0.38
C LEU A 364 17.42 -6.78 1.38
N ASP A 365 18.39 -6.84 2.29
CA ASP A 365 18.77 -5.76 3.18
C ASP A 365 19.67 -4.80 2.37
N PRO A 366 19.28 -3.53 2.12
CA PRO A 366 20.05 -2.64 1.26
C PRO A 366 21.39 -2.25 1.89
N GLU A 367 22.46 -2.22 1.10
CA GLU A 367 23.74 -1.67 1.53
C GLU A 367 23.77 -0.13 1.61
N SER A 368 22.77 0.54 1.03
CA SER A 368 22.63 2.00 1.00
C SER A 368 22.03 2.52 2.30
N THR A 369 22.32 3.78 2.61
CA THR A 369 21.68 4.45 3.74
C THR A 369 20.24 4.86 3.40
N ASN A 370 19.35 4.82 4.40
CA ASN A 370 18.02 5.38 4.34
C ASN A 370 18.05 6.93 4.34
N ALA A 371 16.89 7.56 4.31
CA ALA A 371 16.77 9.03 4.30
C ALA A 371 17.37 9.70 5.55
N ARG A 372 17.46 8.99 6.68
CA ARG A 372 18.12 9.44 7.91
C ARG A 372 19.66 9.35 7.84
N GLY A 373 20.23 8.76 6.77
CA GLY A 373 21.65 8.50 6.65
C GLY A 373 22.13 7.30 7.46
N GLN A 374 21.23 6.43 7.89
CA GLN A 374 21.49 5.20 8.61
C GLN A 374 21.41 4.01 7.65
N ASN A 375 22.16 2.95 7.94
CA ASN A 375 22.03 1.66 7.27
C ASN A 375 21.51 0.63 8.31
N PRO A 376 20.17 0.55 8.52
CA PRO A 376 19.61 -0.42 9.44
C PRO A 376 19.76 -1.82 8.86
N SER A 377 19.99 -2.82 9.71
CA SER A 377 20.02 -4.23 9.31
C SER A 377 18.91 -5.01 9.97
N VAL A 378 18.40 -6.03 9.27
CA VAL A 378 17.36 -6.90 9.81
C VAL A 378 17.94 -7.75 10.94
N ALA A 379 17.49 -7.52 12.17
CA ALA A 379 17.91 -8.28 13.34
C ALA A 379 17.12 -9.60 13.49
N ARG A 380 15.86 -9.62 13.03
CA ARG A 380 14.97 -10.75 13.18
C ARG A 380 13.88 -10.79 12.11
N VAL A 381 13.48 -12.01 11.72
CA VAL A 381 12.29 -12.29 10.92
C VAL A 381 11.40 -13.29 11.66
N ASP A 382 10.12 -12.95 11.83
CA ASP A 382 9.11 -13.81 12.43
C ASP A 382 8.22 -14.40 11.33
N LEU A 383 8.13 -15.74 11.27
CA LEU A 383 7.11 -16.44 10.51
C LEU A 383 5.86 -16.59 11.39
N ILE A 384 4.76 -16.00 10.97
CA ILE A 384 3.48 -16.03 11.64
C ILE A 384 2.55 -16.99 10.89
N ARG A 385 1.85 -17.84 11.65
CA ARG A 385 0.88 -18.81 11.12
C ARG A 385 -0.44 -18.69 11.86
N GLY A 386 -1.56 -18.74 11.13
CA GLY A 386 -2.91 -18.89 11.65
C GLY A 386 -3.70 -19.93 10.86
N ASP A 387 -4.69 -20.56 11.49
CA ASP A 387 -5.59 -21.51 10.83
C ASP A 387 -6.73 -20.76 10.12
N LEU A 388 -7.28 -21.32 9.04
CA LEU A 388 -8.56 -20.88 8.48
C LEU A 388 -9.69 -21.38 9.38
N THR A 389 -10.43 -20.43 9.97
CA THR A 389 -11.52 -20.68 10.94
C THR A 389 -12.90 -20.57 10.28
N GLY A 390 -12.97 -20.09 9.04
CA GLY A 390 -14.21 -19.77 8.34
C GLY A 390 -14.82 -18.45 8.80
N ALA A 391 -15.93 -18.04 8.17
CA ALA A 391 -16.58 -16.77 8.42
C ALA A 391 -16.96 -16.60 9.90
N ALA A 392 -16.62 -15.46 10.48
CA ALA A 392 -16.99 -15.12 11.84
C ALA A 392 -18.51 -14.98 11.97
N GLN A 393 -19.09 -15.62 12.98
CA GLN A 393 -20.53 -15.45 13.29
C GLN A 393 -20.81 -14.07 13.88
N ASP A 394 -19.91 -13.57 14.71
CA ASP A 394 -19.93 -12.21 15.22
C ASP A 394 -19.05 -11.34 14.32
N ARG A 395 -19.66 -10.42 13.59
CA ARG A 395 -18.95 -9.53 12.68
C ARG A 395 -18.04 -8.52 13.38
N SER A 396 -18.25 -8.29 14.67
CA SER A 396 -17.36 -7.48 15.49
C SER A 396 -16.09 -8.22 15.96
N ASN A 397 -15.95 -9.51 15.63
CA ASN A 397 -14.79 -10.30 16.03
C ASN A 397 -13.49 -9.71 15.45
N ASP A 398 -12.57 -9.39 16.33
CA ASP A 398 -11.28 -8.76 16.04
C ASP A 398 -10.08 -9.67 16.33
N SER A 399 -10.31 -10.97 16.47
CA SER A 399 -9.23 -11.89 16.83
C SER A 399 -9.29 -13.24 16.14
N ASN A 400 -8.10 -13.80 15.88
CA ASN A 400 -7.92 -15.19 15.51
C ASN A 400 -6.99 -15.87 16.54
N PRO A 401 -7.53 -16.57 17.54
CA PRO A 401 -6.73 -17.15 18.62
C PRO A 401 -5.82 -18.30 18.17
N THR A 402 -5.94 -18.77 16.93
CA THR A 402 -5.04 -19.78 16.37
C THR A 402 -3.74 -19.17 15.87
N THR A 403 -3.69 -17.85 15.67
CA THR A 403 -2.53 -17.15 15.14
C THR A 403 -1.45 -17.00 16.18
N ARG A 404 -0.24 -17.30 15.78
CA ARG A 404 0.96 -17.16 16.60
C ARG A 404 2.21 -16.97 15.76
N VAL A 405 3.24 -16.42 16.36
CA VAL A 405 4.59 -16.55 15.81
C VAL A 405 4.96 -18.03 15.85
N HIS A 406 5.08 -18.63 14.68
CA HIS A 406 5.44 -20.05 14.52
C HIS A 406 6.93 -20.26 14.77
N GLN A 407 7.77 -19.39 14.20
CA GLN A 407 9.22 -19.41 14.38
C GLN A 407 9.79 -18.00 14.25
N ARG A 408 10.80 -17.70 15.05
CA ARG A 408 11.65 -16.52 14.96
C ARG A 408 13.01 -16.93 14.42
N PHE A 409 13.52 -16.18 13.48
CA PHE A 409 14.85 -16.35 12.91
C PHE A 409 15.65 -15.10 13.27
N MET A 410 16.74 -15.29 14.01
CA MET A 410 17.65 -14.22 14.38
C MET A 410 18.70 -14.03 13.29
N ALA A 411 19.36 -12.88 13.27
CA ALA A 411 20.32 -12.51 12.21
C ALA A 411 21.45 -13.56 12.02
N GLU A 412 21.88 -14.21 13.08
CA GLU A 412 22.89 -15.26 13.04
C GLU A 412 22.45 -16.56 12.37
N GLU A 413 21.13 -16.74 12.16
CA GLU A 413 20.55 -17.88 11.45
C GLU A 413 20.40 -17.63 9.95
N PHE A 414 20.62 -16.38 9.48
CA PHE A 414 20.51 -16.05 8.06
C PHE A 414 21.71 -16.60 7.30
N SER A 415 21.43 -17.32 6.21
CA SER A 415 22.43 -17.72 5.22
C SER A 415 22.40 -16.81 4.00
N ALA A 416 23.55 -16.61 3.34
CA ALA A 416 23.58 -15.84 2.10
C ALA A 416 23.19 -16.74 0.90
N ALA A 417 22.22 -16.29 0.10
CA ALA A 417 21.81 -16.96 -1.12
C ALA A 417 21.46 -15.95 -2.22
N ALA A 418 22.14 -16.03 -3.35
CA ALA A 418 21.93 -15.15 -4.51
C ALA A 418 21.98 -13.63 -4.19
N GLY A 419 22.83 -13.22 -3.22
CA GLY A 419 22.96 -11.83 -2.78
C GLY A 419 21.88 -11.36 -1.80
N MET A 420 21.03 -12.27 -1.31
CA MET A 420 20.01 -12.01 -0.31
C MET A 420 20.27 -12.82 0.96
N SER A 421 19.71 -12.39 2.08
CA SER A 421 19.62 -13.19 3.29
C SER A 421 18.52 -14.24 3.12
N GLU A 422 18.78 -15.49 3.53
CA GLU A 422 17.86 -16.63 3.35
C GLU A 422 17.67 -17.41 4.64
N VAL A 423 16.45 -17.81 4.92
CA VAL A 423 16.09 -18.90 5.82
C VAL A 423 15.12 -19.87 5.15
N ARG A 424 15.20 -21.15 5.55
CA ARG A 424 14.34 -22.24 5.05
C ARG A 424 13.82 -23.06 6.21
N LEU A 425 12.59 -23.49 6.08
CA LEU A 425 12.00 -24.44 7.02
C LEU A 425 11.01 -25.35 6.32
N LYS A 426 10.63 -26.43 7.01
CA LYS A 426 9.59 -27.35 6.56
C LYS A 426 8.41 -27.32 7.52
N LEU A 427 7.22 -27.32 6.98
CA LEU A 427 5.96 -27.42 7.71
C LEU A 427 5.20 -28.66 7.28
N LEU A 428 4.35 -29.18 8.17
CA LEU A 428 3.39 -30.22 7.78
C LEU A 428 2.03 -29.57 7.45
N ALA A 429 1.42 -30.01 6.36
CA ALA A 429 0.09 -29.64 5.93
C ALA A 429 -0.97 -30.35 6.79
N GLU A 430 -1.19 -29.91 8.00
CA GLU A 430 -2.16 -30.50 8.92
C GLU A 430 -3.55 -29.89 8.80
N LYS A 431 -3.59 -28.56 8.66
CA LYS A 431 -4.80 -27.74 8.56
C LYS A 431 -4.63 -26.63 7.55
N SER A 432 -5.73 -26.24 6.90
CA SER A 432 -5.78 -25.03 6.09
C SER A 432 -5.51 -23.79 6.97
N GLY A 433 -4.75 -22.84 6.43
CA GLY A 433 -4.29 -21.68 7.19
C GLY A 433 -3.66 -20.64 6.28
N TYR A 434 -2.89 -19.75 6.89
CA TYR A 434 -2.06 -18.78 6.18
C TYR A 434 -0.72 -18.62 6.88
N LEU A 435 0.25 -18.14 6.11
CA LEU A 435 1.59 -17.78 6.54
C LEU A 435 1.84 -16.34 6.18
N ARG A 436 2.37 -15.53 7.10
CA ARG A 436 2.82 -14.17 6.84
C ARG A 436 4.10 -13.87 7.59
N LEU A 437 4.81 -12.82 7.17
CA LEU A 437 6.06 -12.41 7.79
C LEU A 437 5.92 -11.03 8.43
N ARG A 438 6.74 -10.82 9.43
CA ARG A 438 7.20 -9.50 9.87
C ARG A 438 8.68 -9.60 10.21
N GLY A 439 9.40 -8.49 10.13
CA GLY A 439 10.78 -8.43 10.57
C GLY A 439 11.12 -7.04 11.07
N THR A 440 12.21 -6.92 11.84
CA THR A 440 12.60 -5.68 12.50
C THR A 440 14.12 -5.58 12.60
N ASN A 441 14.61 -4.34 12.77
CA ASN A 441 15.98 -4.05 13.18
C ASN A 441 16.16 -4.01 14.71
N GLY A 442 15.06 -4.08 15.49
CA GLY A 442 15.04 -3.99 16.94
C GLY A 442 15.13 -5.34 17.66
N GLU A 443 15.24 -5.26 18.99
CA GLU A 443 15.33 -6.44 19.88
C GLU A 443 13.95 -6.83 20.46
N GLU A 444 12.94 -5.93 20.40
CA GLU A 444 11.60 -6.16 20.93
C GLU A 444 10.94 -7.32 20.19
N LEU A 445 10.39 -8.29 20.97
CA LEU A 445 9.73 -9.47 20.41
C LEU A 445 8.38 -9.15 19.75
N GLU A 446 7.71 -8.12 20.22
CA GLU A 446 6.46 -7.59 19.67
C GLU A 446 6.61 -6.08 19.55
N PRO A 447 6.02 -5.43 18.54
CA PRO A 447 6.02 -3.97 18.47
C PRO A 447 5.25 -3.42 19.67
N THR A 448 5.81 -2.40 20.32
CA THR A 448 5.20 -1.73 21.47
C THR A 448 4.49 -0.46 21.02
N GLN A 449 3.61 0.07 21.86
CA GLN A 449 2.91 1.32 21.57
C GLN A 449 3.91 2.48 21.59
N ASP A 450 3.88 3.27 20.54
CA ASP A 450 4.78 4.39 20.33
C ASP A 450 4.52 5.50 21.36
N LEU A 451 5.58 6.04 21.92
CA LEU A 451 5.51 7.12 22.89
C LEU A 451 5.42 8.50 22.19
N LEU A 452 4.86 9.48 22.88
CA LEU A 452 4.88 10.86 22.39
C LEU A 452 6.32 11.35 22.17
N GLY A 453 6.61 11.85 20.99
CA GLY A 453 7.94 12.36 20.65
C GLY A 453 8.98 11.27 20.34
N GLU A 454 8.57 10.03 20.18
CA GLU A 454 9.46 8.93 19.81
C GLU A 454 10.06 9.13 18.42
N ASP A 455 11.35 8.74 18.28
CA ASP A 455 12.02 8.82 17.00
C ASP A 455 11.50 7.71 16.07
N PRO A 456 10.82 8.02 14.97
CA PRO A 456 10.31 7.02 14.04
C PRO A 456 11.39 6.13 13.42
N TRP A 457 12.66 6.56 13.46
CA TRP A 457 13.79 5.81 12.92
C TRP A 457 14.40 4.81 13.91
N SER A 458 13.91 4.76 15.16
CA SER A 458 14.48 3.90 16.21
C SER A 458 14.03 2.45 16.09
N ASP A 459 12.83 2.21 15.58
CA ASP A 459 12.20 0.89 15.48
C ASP A 459 11.57 0.69 14.09
N LEU A 460 12.31 0.06 13.22
CA LEU A 460 11.89 -0.17 11.84
C LEU A 460 11.33 -1.57 11.68
N TRP A 461 10.26 -1.68 10.91
CA TRP A 461 9.57 -2.94 10.65
C TRP A 461 9.25 -3.13 9.17
N PHE A 462 9.14 -4.40 8.76
CA PHE A 462 8.47 -4.78 7.52
C PHE A 462 7.41 -5.85 7.78
N TYR A 463 6.37 -5.87 6.96
CA TYR A 463 5.31 -6.88 6.99
C TYR A 463 5.05 -7.37 5.57
N SER A 464 4.79 -8.70 5.42
CA SER A 464 4.36 -9.27 4.17
C SER A 464 2.85 -9.51 4.17
N ASN A 465 2.20 -9.40 3.01
CA ASN A 465 0.91 -10.04 2.83
C ASN A 465 1.04 -11.58 2.90
N PRO A 466 -0.04 -12.32 3.15
CA PRO A 466 0.04 -13.75 3.41
C PRO A 466 0.16 -14.61 2.16
N ILE A 467 0.65 -15.83 2.38
CA ILE A 467 0.40 -16.99 1.52
C ILE A 467 -0.68 -17.83 2.19
N PHE A 468 -1.73 -18.18 1.47
CA PHE A 468 -2.76 -19.08 1.98
C PHE A 468 -2.38 -20.55 1.71
N ILE A 469 -2.66 -21.42 2.66
CA ILE A 469 -2.45 -22.86 2.54
C ILE A 469 -3.80 -23.54 2.64
N ARG A 470 -4.22 -24.20 1.58
CA ARG A 470 -5.44 -25.03 1.55
C ARG A 470 -5.06 -26.50 1.60
N VAL A 471 -5.43 -27.16 2.68
CA VAL A 471 -5.22 -28.60 2.84
C VAL A 471 -6.41 -29.33 2.23
N ALA A 472 -6.14 -30.10 1.18
CA ALA A 472 -7.11 -31.01 0.57
C ALA A 472 -7.25 -32.30 1.42
N GLU A 473 -8.47 -32.83 1.47
CA GLU A 473 -8.77 -34.08 2.19
C GLU A 473 -8.34 -35.33 1.37
#